data_400412d9387795e79e6f85b272ba3c00
#
_entry.id   400412d9387795e79e6f85b272ba3c00
#
_cell.length_a   1.000
_cell.length_b   1.000
_cell.length_c   1.000
_cell.angle_alpha   90.00
_cell.angle_beta   90.00
_cell.angle_gamma   90.00
#
_symmetry.space_group_name_H-M   'P 1'
#
loop_
_entity.id
_entity.type
_entity.pdbx_description
1 polymer ?
#
loop_
_entity_poly.entity_id
_entity_poly.type
_entity_poly.pdbx_seq_one_letter_code
_entity_poly.pdbx_strand_id
1 'polypeptide(L)'
;MTKKRITFGLLVLMVCVILFVLYVQLRNKDSIPVQSSAIHPEEDRIFFIYSNPFIKESVLVSTSTGERFNRRTFKVADVPYIQTKSYASTELVLLAEHEPFYYTLEKDVIKEHPLSDPFAFWYEGKDVSVKAYNVDTTGNEIHINDRKTKKEYTLTLPSLVTMGASDENYIYIIQSMSIYVIDRKTEEMIETLSLASYADQFADSKEFIVASSEHELTVIEKGTWKTTYIPYPEDLEYADTVYYDKESGSFYVAYEDKEGEANLLEYGKGFSFHTYSLNFPYMEAKFKGNLLYIVAQEEHKKGIGGYVGVFDIHSKKMLYQFDLPEEQVKVQDFVVVD
;
A
#
# COMPACT_ATOMS: atom_id res chain seq x y z
N MET A 1 -5.83 53.40 42.35
CA MET A 1 -5.07 52.77 41.20
C MET A 1 -5.48 51.35 40.83
N THR A 2 -6.45 50.71 41.44
CA THR A 2 -6.82 49.30 41.29
C THR A 2 -7.84 48.99 40.19
N LYS A 3 -8.82 49.90 39.92
CA LYS A 3 -9.85 49.64 38.89
C LYS A 3 -9.31 49.59 37.44
N LYS A 4 -8.35 50.43 37.06
CA LYS A 4 -7.79 50.45 35.70
C LYS A 4 -7.00 49.17 35.33
N ARG A 5 -6.35 48.52 36.32
CA ARG A 5 -5.61 47.27 36.09
C ARG A 5 -6.52 46.07 35.89
N ILE A 6 -7.67 46.03 36.57
CA ILE A 6 -8.67 44.96 36.43
C ILE A 6 -9.35 45.06 35.06
N THR A 7 -9.68 46.28 34.59
CA THR A 7 -10.28 46.47 33.25
C THR A 7 -9.33 46.11 32.14
N PHE A 8 -8.01 46.36 32.27
CA PHE A 8 -7.01 45.97 31.28
C PHE A 8 -6.80 44.46 31.24
N GLY A 9 -6.77 43.76 32.39
CA GLY A 9 -6.66 42.30 32.45
C GLY A 9 -7.88 41.59 31.82
N LEU A 10 -9.10 42.11 32.05
CA LEU A 10 -10.32 41.60 31.42
C LEU A 10 -10.32 41.79 29.89
N LEU A 11 -9.81 42.94 29.41
CA LEU A 11 -9.71 43.20 27.97
C LEU A 11 -8.72 42.24 27.28
N VAL A 12 -7.56 41.97 27.88
CA VAL A 12 -6.56 41.04 27.38
C VAL A 12 -7.13 39.61 27.34
N LEU A 13 -7.82 39.17 28.39
CA LEU A 13 -8.46 37.88 28.45
C LEU A 13 -9.51 37.70 27.34
N MET A 14 -10.32 38.73 27.12
CA MET A 14 -11.34 38.72 26.07
C MET A 14 -10.74 38.63 24.67
N VAL A 15 -9.63 39.34 24.41
CA VAL A 15 -8.89 39.26 23.14
C VAL A 15 -8.29 37.85 22.94
N CYS A 16 -7.71 37.26 23.97
CA CYS A 16 -7.19 35.89 23.90
C CYS A 16 -8.29 34.86 23.61
N VAL A 17 -9.45 34.98 24.23
CA VAL A 17 -10.62 34.12 23.97
C VAL A 17 -11.13 34.29 22.54
N ILE A 18 -11.21 35.54 22.04
CA ILE A 18 -11.63 35.80 20.65
C ILE A 18 -10.61 35.19 19.66
N LEU A 19 -9.31 35.39 19.90
CA LEU A 19 -8.27 34.80 19.06
C LEU A 19 -8.28 33.26 19.09
N PHE A 20 -8.53 32.66 20.25
CA PHE A 20 -8.66 31.23 20.40
C PHE A 20 -9.91 30.70 19.65
N VAL A 21 -11.06 31.37 19.77
CA VAL A 21 -12.27 30.99 19.02
C VAL A 21 -12.08 31.17 17.53
N LEU A 22 -11.42 32.24 17.08
CA LEU A 22 -11.06 32.42 15.66
C LEU A 22 -10.10 31.38 15.18
N TYR A 23 -9.10 30.99 15.97
CA TYR A 23 -8.18 29.92 15.67
C TYR A 23 -8.90 28.58 15.51
N VAL A 24 -9.79 28.23 16.46
CA VAL A 24 -10.61 27.00 16.38
C VAL A 24 -11.57 27.05 15.18
N GLN A 25 -12.16 28.19 14.88
CA GLN A 25 -13.03 28.35 13.71
C GLN A 25 -12.27 28.32 12.39
N LEU A 26 -11.05 28.82 12.32
CA LEU A 26 -10.18 28.70 11.14
C LEU A 26 -9.74 27.26 10.95
N ARG A 27 -9.34 26.57 12.00
CA ARG A 27 -8.97 25.16 11.96
C ARG A 27 -10.15 24.24 11.58
N ASN A 28 -11.38 24.59 12.00
CA ASN A 28 -12.59 23.86 11.59
C ASN A 28 -13.14 24.27 10.22
N LYS A 29 -12.64 25.35 9.60
CA LYS A 29 -13.07 25.75 8.26
C LYS A 29 -12.37 24.95 7.14
N ASP A 30 -11.25 24.32 7.44
CA ASP A 30 -10.55 23.46 6.48
C ASP A 30 -11.08 22.03 6.46
N SER A 31 -12.01 21.66 7.36
CA SER A 31 -12.85 20.49 7.16
C SER A 31 -13.82 20.78 6.00
N ILE A 32 -13.43 20.44 4.80
CA ILE A 32 -14.30 20.40 3.62
C ILE A 32 -15.52 19.57 4.04
N PRO A 33 -16.77 20.13 3.97
CA PRO A 33 -17.93 19.30 4.22
C PRO A 33 -17.88 18.18 3.18
N VAL A 34 -17.65 16.95 3.65
CA VAL A 34 -17.78 15.75 2.84
C VAL A 34 -19.23 15.76 2.36
N GLN A 35 -19.47 16.28 1.17
CA GLN A 35 -20.68 15.96 0.48
C GLN A 35 -20.60 14.46 0.22
N SER A 36 -21.34 13.70 0.99
CA SER A 36 -21.62 12.30 0.71
C SER A 36 -22.47 12.20 -0.57
N SER A 37 -21.89 12.66 -1.67
CA SER A 37 -22.43 12.34 -2.99
C SER A 37 -21.88 10.96 -3.32
N ALA A 38 -22.73 9.98 -3.11
CA ALA A 38 -22.56 8.58 -3.42
C ALA A 38 -22.13 8.37 -4.88
N ILE A 39 -20.83 8.49 -5.12
CA ILE A 39 -20.18 7.80 -6.23
C ILE A 39 -19.30 6.76 -5.53
N HIS A 40 -19.94 5.73 -5.01
CA HIS A 40 -19.24 4.50 -4.73
C HIS A 40 -18.90 3.90 -6.11
N PRO A 41 -17.66 3.47 -6.33
CA PRO A 41 -17.43 2.47 -7.37
C PRO A 41 -18.30 1.28 -6.95
N GLU A 42 -19.41 1.08 -7.62
CA GLU A 42 -20.48 0.15 -7.18
C GLU A 42 -20.03 -1.32 -7.14
N GLU A 43 -18.77 -1.58 -7.46
CA GLU A 43 -18.20 -2.91 -7.61
C GLU A 43 -16.99 -3.22 -6.72
N ASP A 44 -16.34 -2.20 -6.12
CA ASP A 44 -15.13 -2.43 -5.32
C ASP A 44 -15.45 -3.05 -3.97
N ARG A 45 -14.76 -4.13 -3.63
CA ARG A 45 -14.80 -4.75 -2.33
C ARG A 45 -13.45 -4.62 -1.65
N ILE A 46 -13.43 -4.09 -0.44
CA ILE A 46 -12.21 -3.87 0.33
C ILE A 46 -12.14 -4.90 1.44
N PHE A 47 -10.98 -5.51 1.61
CA PHE A 47 -10.69 -6.44 2.68
C PHE A 47 -9.53 -5.92 3.50
N PHE A 48 -9.71 -5.89 4.82
CA PHE A 48 -8.72 -5.47 5.80
C PHE A 48 -8.36 -6.66 6.68
N ILE A 49 -7.08 -6.95 6.83
CA ILE A 49 -6.59 -7.95 7.76
C ILE A 49 -6.06 -7.27 9.03
N TYR A 50 -6.65 -7.62 10.15
CA TYR A 50 -6.23 -7.23 11.48
C TYR A 50 -5.49 -8.40 12.09
N SER A 51 -4.17 -8.32 12.11
CA SER A 51 -3.31 -9.40 12.57
C SER A 51 -2.09 -8.83 13.29
N ASN A 52 -1.51 -9.62 14.17
CA ASN A 52 -0.31 -9.24 14.90
C ASN A 52 0.24 -10.50 15.58
N PRO A 53 1.55 -10.72 15.63
CA PRO A 53 2.16 -11.91 16.25
C PRO A 53 1.85 -12.08 17.75
N PHE A 54 1.33 -11.05 18.43
CA PHE A 54 1.02 -11.10 19.87
C PHE A 54 -0.45 -11.42 20.17
N ILE A 55 -1.32 -11.54 19.17
CA ILE A 55 -2.73 -11.95 19.34
C ILE A 55 -2.93 -13.41 18.91
N LYS A 56 -3.99 -14.05 19.42
CA LYS A 56 -4.27 -15.46 19.14
C LYS A 56 -5.18 -15.67 17.93
N GLU A 57 -5.84 -14.65 17.49
CA GLU A 57 -6.84 -14.72 16.42
C GLU A 57 -6.69 -13.50 15.51
N SER A 58 -6.63 -13.75 14.22
CA SER A 58 -6.68 -12.70 13.20
C SER A 58 -8.12 -12.43 12.80
N VAL A 59 -8.40 -11.22 12.36
CA VAL A 59 -9.74 -10.78 11.94
C VAL A 59 -9.64 -10.26 10.52
N LEU A 60 -10.46 -10.84 9.64
CA LEU A 60 -10.69 -10.33 8.30
C LEU A 60 -11.99 -9.53 8.28
N VAL A 61 -11.90 -8.28 7.94
CA VAL A 61 -13.05 -7.38 7.79
C VAL A 61 -13.20 -7.04 6.31
N SER A 62 -14.42 -7.05 5.79
CA SER A 62 -14.67 -6.64 4.41
C SER A 62 -15.90 -5.75 4.28
N THR A 63 -15.85 -4.83 3.33
CA THR A 63 -16.97 -3.95 2.97
C THR A 63 -16.96 -3.65 1.48
N SER A 64 -18.11 -3.34 0.91
CA SER A 64 -18.25 -2.78 -0.44
C SER A 64 -18.77 -1.35 -0.44
N THR A 65 -19.33 -0.89 0.67
CA THR A 65 -19.97 0.43 0.76
C THR A 65 -19.38 1.31 1.87
N GLY A 66 -18.54 0.74 2.75
CA GLY A 66 -18.11 1.44 3.97
C GLY A 66 -19.18 1.54 5.06
N GLU A 67 -20.44 1.15 4.77
CA GLU A 67 -21.56 1.23 5.74
C GLU A 67 -21.79 -0.09 6.49
N ARG A 68 -21.53 -1.22 5.81
CA ARG A 68 -21.73 -2.57 6.36
C ARG A 68 -20.45 -3.37 6.24
N PHE A 69 -20.07 -3.97 7.37
CA PHE A 69 -18.86 -4.78 7.47
C PHE A 69 -19.22 -6.25 7.72
N ASN A 70 -18.58 -7.12 6.95
CA ASN A 70 -18.56 -8.55 7.22
C ASN A 70 -17.27 -8.85 7.98
N ARG A 71 -17.39 -9.49 9.15
CA ARG A 71 -16.27 -9.82 10.03
C ARG A 71 -16.10 -11.33 10.13
N ARG A 72 -14.88 -11.81 9.98
CA ARG A 72 -14.49 -13.22 10.14
C ARG A 72 -13.27 -13.31 11.02
N THR A 73 -13.30 -14.23 11.97
CA THR A 73 -12.20 -14.51 12.88
C THR A 73 -11.63 -15.89 12.56
N PHE A 74 -10.31 -16.02 12.57
CA PHE A 74 -9.64 -17.30 12.37
C PHE A 74 -8.38 -17.39 13.24
N LYS A 75 -7.99 -18.63 13.56
CA LYS A 75 -6.92 -18.89 14.54
C LYS A 75 -5.56 -18.86 13.88
N VAL A 76 -5.03 -17.66 13.65
CA VAL A 76 -3.65 -17.44 13.22
C VAL A 76 -3.13 -16.21 13.91
N ALA A 77 -1.95 -16.31 14.48
CA ALA A 77 -1.34 -15.22 15.23
C ALA A 77 -0.75 -14.13 14.32
N ASP A 78 -0.30 -14.48 13.12
CA ASP A 78 0.33 -13.53 12.22
C ASP A 78 -0.03 -13.78 10.75
N VAL A 79 -0.68 -12.79 10.13
CA VAL A 79 -0.98 -12.77 8.70
C VAL A 79 -0.53 -11.43 8.17
N PRO A 80 0.75 -11.29 7.78
CA PRO A 80 1.31 -10.02 7.35
C PRO A 80 0.77 -9.53 6.01
N TYR A 81 0.31 -10.45 5.14
CA TYR A 81 -0.06 -10.10 3.77
C TYR A 81 -1.40 -10.70 3.34
N ILE A 82 -2.19 -9.89 2.63
CA ILE A 82 -3.39 -10.30 1.92
C ILE A 82 -3.26 -9.92 0.45
N GLN A 83 -3.53 -10.84 -0.45
CA GLN A 83 -3.46 -10.61 -1.89
C GLN A 83 -4.53 -11.37 -2.65
N THR A 84 -4.77 -11.01 -3.90
CA THR A 84 -5.64 -11.79 -4.78
C THR A 84 -4.97 -13.12 -5.16
N LYS A 85 -5.75 -14.19 -5.23
CA LYS A 85 -5.28 -15.54 -5.58
C LYS A 85 -4.73 -15.63 -7.01
N SER A 86 -5.24 -14.79 -7.90
CA SER A 86 -4.76 -14.61 -9.26
C SER A 86 -5.14 -13.24 -9.78
N TYR A 87 -4.53 -12.83 -10.87
CA TYR A 87 -4.86 -11.57 -11.54
C TYR A 87 -6.38 -11.48 -11.83
N ALA A 88 -6.98 -10.36 -11.46
CA ALA A 88 -8.43 -10.11 -11.56
C ALA A 88 -9.33 -11.14 -10.85
N SER A 89 -8.81 -11.83 -9.84
CA SER A 89 -9.61 -12.74 -8.99
C SER A 89 -10.24 -11.97 -7.84
N THR A 90 -11.44 -12.37 -7.46
CA THR A 90 -12.07 -11.97 -6.19
C THR A 90 -11.73 -12.92 -5.04
N GLU A 91 -11.04 -14.02 -5.33
CA GLU A 91 -10.53 -14.95 -4.32
C GLU A 91 -9.23 -14.41 -3.74
N LEU A 92 -9.10 -14.48 -2.43
CA LEU A 92 -7.95 -13.97 -1.71
C LEU A 92 -7.09 -15.10 -1.16
N VAL A 93 -5.81 -14.79 -1.02
CA VAL A 93 -4.82 -15.58 -0.29
C VAL A 93 -4.33 -14.76 0.89
N LEU A 94 -4.35 -15.38 2.07
CA LEU A 94 -3.82 -14.83 3.30
C LEU A 94 -2.63 -15.70 3.70
N LEU A 95 -1.45 -15.11 3.68
CA LEU A 95 -0.21 -15.80 4.02
C LEU A 95 0.02 -15.73 5.52
N ALA A 96 0.08 -16.87 6.17
CA ALA A 96 0.41 -16.99 7.59
C ALA A 96 1.93 -17.14 7.72
N GLU A 97 2.56 -16.20 8.41
CA GLU A 97 4.02 -16.23 8.59
C GLU A 97 4.42 -17.37 9.53
N HIS A 98 5.49 -18.08 9.18
CA HIS A 98 6.04 -19.22 9.94
C HIS A 98 5.13 -20.42 10.14
N GLU A 99 3.97 -20.46 9.47
CA GLU A 99 3.02 -21.56 9.60
C GLU A 99 3.09 -22.51 8.39
N PRO A 100 2.89 -23.82 8.58
CA PRO A 100 2.91 -24.80 7.49
C PRO A 100 1.59 -24.81 6.68
N PHE A 101 0.92 -23.68 6.58
CA PHE A 101 -0.34 -23.52 5.85
C PHE A 101 -0.55 -22.08 5.44
N TYR A 102 -1.47 -21.88 4.50
CA TYR A 102 -2.02 -20.58 4.13
C TYR A 102 -3.55 -20.68 4.07
N TYR A 103 -4.22 -19.54 4.03
CA TYR A 103 -5.66 -19.48 3.88
C TYR A 103 -6.06 -18.94 2.52
N THR A 104 -7.20 -19.41 2.00
CA THR A 104 -7.91 -18.75 0.91
C THR A 104 -9.27 -18.30 1.38
N LEU A 105 -9.73 -17.16 0.85
CA LEU A 105 -11.12 -16.73 0.94
C LEU A 105 -11.77 -16.97 -0.42
N GLU A 106 -12.66 -17.98 -0.48
CA GLU A 106 -13.40 -18.33 -1.68
C GLU A 106 -14.91 -18.27 -1.36
N LYS A 107 -15.65 -17.46 -2.11
CA LYS A 107 -17.11 -17.30 -1.91
C LYS A 107 -17.48 -17.09 -0.44
N ASP A 108 -16.76 -16.19 0.24
CA ASP A 108 -16.95 -15.86 1.65
C ASP A 108 -16.61 -16.95 2.67
N VAL A 109 -15.96 -18.03 2.25
CA VAL A 109 -15.49 -19.12 3.12
C VAL A 109 -13.97 -19.09 3.20
N ILE A 110 -13.44 -19.00 4.43
CA ILE A 110 -12.01 -19.16 4.69
C ILE A 110 -11.68 -20.65 4.70
N LYS A 111 -10.72 -21.06 3.87
CA LYS A 111 -10.22 -22.44 3.80
C LYS A 111 -8.74 -22.46 4.10
N GLU A 112 -8.34 -23.40 4.95
CA GLU A 112 -6.93 -23.68 5.24
C GLU A 112 -6.37 -24.66 4.21
N HIS A 113 -5.15 -24.39 3.76
CA HIS A 113 -4.42 -25.23 2.81
C HIS A 113 -3.05 -25.58 3.41
N PRO A 114 -2.78 -26.86 3.66
CA PRO A 114 -1.47 -27.26 4.15
C PRO A 114 -0.39 -27.03 3.09
N LEU A 115 0.80 -26.67 3.54
CA LEU A 115 2.01 -26.54 2.74
C LEU A 115 2.93 -27.71 3.05
N SER A 116 3.45 -28.38 2.02
CA SER A 116 4.54 -29.34 2.19
C SER A 116 5.83 -28.63 2.62
N ASP A 117 6.07 -27.47 2.01
CA ASP A 117 7.21 -26.61 2.29
C ASP A 117 6.71 -25.18 2.43
N PRO A 118 6.98 -24.51 3.57
CA PRO A 118 6.57 -23.13 3.79
C PRO A 118 7.22 -22.22 2.76
N PHE A 119 6.45 -21.47 2.00
CA PHE A 119 7.00 -20.43 1.13
C PHE A 119 7.03 -19.09 1.87
N ALA A 120 8.10 -18.32 1.60
CA ALA A 120 8.30 -17.01 2.18
C ALA A 120 7.61 -15.91 1.38
N PHE A 121 7.34 -16.17 0.10
CA PHE A 121 6.77 -15.17 -0.80
C PHE A 121 5.95 -15.83 -1.92
N TRP A 122 4.88 -15.17 -2.33
CA TRP A 122 4.07 -15.56 -3.47
C TRP A 122 3.62 -14.32 -4.24
N TYR A 123 3.96 -14.26 -5.52
CA TYR A 123 3.44 -13.30 -6.49
C TYR A 123 2.56 -14.01 -7.51
N GLU A 124 1.40 -13.42 -7.80
CA GLU A 124 0.44 -13.94 -8.78
C GLU A 124 0.10 -12.83 -9.80
N GLY A 125 0.81 -12.83 -10.90
CA GLY A 125 0.54 -11.95 -12.04
C GLY A 125 -0.44 -12.59 -13.04
N LYS A 126 -0.77 -11.85 -14.09
CA LYS A 126 -1.68 -12.32 -15.17
C LYS A 126 -1.25 -13.65 -15.79
N ASP A 127 0.01 -13.74 -16.16
CA ASP A 127 0.57 -14.88 -16.90
C ASP A 127 1.69 -15.60 -16.14
N VAL A 128 2.12 -15.09 -15.01
CA VAL A 128 3.28 -15.60 -14.26
C VAL A 128 2.91 -15.72 -12.80
N SER A 129 3.26 -16.82 -12.18
CA SER A 129 3.34 -16.93 -10.73
C SER A 129 4.77 -17.19 -10.28
N VAL A 130 5.14 -16.60 -9.16
CA VAL A 130 6.45 -16.75 -8.52
C VAL A 130 6.24 -17.16 -7.07
N LYS A 131 6.87 -18.24 -6.64
CA LYS A 131 6.90 -18.66 -5.24
C LYS A 131 8.34 -18.75 -4.78
N ALA A 132 8.66 -18.17 -3.64
CA ALA A 132 9.98 -18.26 -3.04
C ALA A 132 9.94 -19.14 -1.80
N TYR A 133 10.85 -20.07 -1.71
CA TYR A 133 11.02 -20.99 -0.59
C TYR A 133 12.35 -20.72 0.09
N ASN A 134 12.33 -20.60 1.42
CA ASN A 134 13.57 -20.54 2.20
C ASN A 134 14.20 -21.92 2.27
N VAL A 135 15.30 -22.12 1.58
CA VAL A 135 15.98 -23.43 1.56
C VAL A 135 16.97 -23.56 2.72
N ASP A 136 17.70 -22.48 2.99
CA ASP A 136 18.64 -22.39 4.10
C ASP A 136 19.07 -20.93 4.35
N THR A 137 20.14 -20.72 5.11
CA THR A 137 20.70 -19.38 5.36
C THR A 137 21.42 -18.75 4.15
N THR A 138 21.52 -19.44 3.05
CA THR A 138 22.33 -19.04 1.88
C THR A 138 21.51 -18.56 0.69
N GLY A 139 20.20 -18.80 0.68
CA GLY A 139 19.36 -18.35 -0.43
C GLY A 139 17.93 -18.85 -0.42
N ASN A 140 17.19 -18.39 -1.39
CA ASN A 140 15.83 -18.81 -1.66
C ASN A 140 15.76 -19.58 -2.98
N GLU A 141 15.02 -20.65 -2.98
CA GLU A 141 14.61 -21.33 -4.19
C GLU A 141 13.35 -20.67 -4.74
N ILE A 142 13.43 -20.19 -5.98
CA ILE A 142 12.37 -19.44 -6.64
C ILE A 142 11.74 -20.32 -7.69
N HIS A 143 10.48 -20.69 -7.50
CA HIS A 143 9.70 -21.46 -8.47
C HIS A 143 8.89 -20.49 -9.34
N ILE A 144 9.10 -20.53 -10.61
CA ILE A 144 8.42 -19.70 -11.61
C ILE A 144 7.55 -20.60 -12.48
N ASN A 145 6.26 -20.23 -12.58
CA ASN A 145 5.34 -20.83 -13.54
C ASN A 145 4.90 -19.75 -14.52
N ASP A 146 5.40 -19.83 -15.75
CA ASP A 146 5.02 -18.93 -16.84
C ASP A 146 3.94 -19.59 -17.70
N ARG A 147 2.69 -19.23 -17.48
CA ARG A 147 1.52 -19.75 -18.18
C ARG A 147 1.47 -19.36 -19.66
N LYS A 148 2.06 -18.21 -20.03
CA LYS A 148 2.14 -17.74 -21.42
C LYS A 148 3.09 -18.62 -22.24
N THR A 149 4.25 -18.92 -21.70
CA THR A 149 5.25 -19.79 -22.36
C THR A 149 5.02 -21.26 -22.07
N LYS A 150 4.15 -21.60 -21.09
CA LYS A 150 3.88 -22.95 -20.57
C LYS A 150 5.12 -23.60 -20.00
N LYS A 151 5.95 -22.84 -19.32
CA LYS A 151 7.21 -23.29 -18.74
C LYS A 151 7.18 -23.16 -17.22
N GLU A 152 7.79 -24.15 -16.58
CA GLU A 152 8.05 -24.16 -15.15
C GLU A 152 9.54 -24.36 -14.94
N TYR A 153 10.16 -23.52 -14.14
CA TYR A 153 11.58 -23.60 -13.85
C TYR A 153 11.90 -23.00 -12.48
N THR A 154 13.09 -23.34 -11.99
CA THR A 154 13.55 -22.94 -10.66
C THR A 154 14.86 -22.18 -10.77
N LEU A 155 14.98 -21.14 -9.97
CA LEU A 155 16.20 -20.35 -9.80
C LEU A 155 16.58 -20.31 -8.32
N THR A 156 17.86 -20.09 -8.03
CA THR A 156 18.32 -19.81 -6.65
C THR A 156 18.82 -18.38 -6.58
N LEU A 157 18.31 -17.62 -5.62
CA LEU A 157 18.69 -16.23 -5.39
C LEU A 157 19.19 -16.03 -3.95
N PRO A 158 20.13 -15.09 -3.73
CA PRO A 158 20.92 -15.03 -2.48
C PRO A 158 20.20 -14.43 -1.28
N SER A 159 19.02 -13.84 -1.42
CA SER A 159 18.32 -13.18 -0.32
C SER A 159 16.79 -13.31 -0.41
N LEU A 160 16.06 -12.81 0.59
CA LEU A 160 14.61 -12.88 0.65
C LEU A 160 13.96 -12.10 -0.48
N VAL A 161 12.97 -12.71 -1.13
CA VAL A 161 12.12 -12.04 -2.11
C VAL A 161 11.06 -11.22 -1.36
N THR A 162 10.94 -9.97 -1.74
CA THR A 162 9.96 -9.04 -1.16
C THR A 162 8.83 -8.72 -2.13
N MET A 163 9.12 -8.66 -3.43
CA MET A 163 8.13 -8.37 -4.46
C MET A 163 8.39 -9.13 -5.75
N GLY A 164 7.35 -9.28 -6.55
CA GLY A 164 7.42 -9.82 -7.90
C GLY A 164 6.58 -9.01 -8.87
N ALA A 165 7.01 -8.96 -10.12
CA ALA A 165 6.26 -8.36 -11.21
C ALA A 165 6.58 -9.05 -12.53
N SER A 166 5.77 -8.85 -13.55
CA SER A 166 6.04 -9.37 -14.89
C SER A 166 5.39 -8.53 -15.97
N ASP A 167 6.07 -8.42 -17.10
CA ASP A 167 5.50 -7.88 -18.33
C ASP A 167 5.52 -8.94 -19.47
N GLU A 168 5.40 -8.49 -20.70
CA GLU A 168 5.37 -9.41 -21.85
C GLU A 168 6.67 -10.18 -22.06
N ASN A 169 7.82 -9.60 -21.71
CA ASN A 169 9.15 -10.12 -22.02
C ASN A 169 9.92 -10.58 -20.80
N TYR A 170 9.65 -9.98 -19.63
CA TYR A 170 10.48 -10.16 -18.45
C TYR A 170 9.67 -10.51 -17.20
N ILE A 171 10.34 -11.18 -16.28
CA ILE A 171 9.92 -11.36 -14.89
C ILE A 171 10.89 -10.58 -14.01
N TYR A 172 10.37 -9.84 -13.07
CA TYR A 172 11.12 -9.04 -12.13
C TYR A 172 10.97 -9.63 -10.74
N ILE A 173 12.08 -9.95 -10.09
CA ILE A 173 12.11 -10.42 -8.71
C ILE A 173 12.91 -9.41 -7.90
N ILE A 174 12.26 -8.84 -6.90
CA ILE A 174 12.85 -7.81 -6.06
C ILE A 174 13.24 -8.44 -4.73
N GLN A 175 14.50 -8.26 -4.38
CA GLN A 175 15.10 -8.73 -3.14
C GLN A 175 15.86 -7.57 -2.50
N SER A 176 15.52 -7.23 -1.27
CA SER A 176 16.26 -6.18 -0.54
C SER A 176 16.52 -4.94 -1.39
N MET A 177 17.73 -4.78 -1.88
CA MET A 177 18.19 -3.64 -2.68
C MET A 177 18.53 -4.03 -4.14
N SER A 178 17.92 -5.08 -4.66
CA SER A 178 18.21 -5.56 -6.02
C SER A 178 16.95 -5.98 -6.75
N ILE A 179 16.92 -5.74 -8.06
CA ILE A 179 15.93 -6.30 -8.98
C ILE A 179 16.66 -7.28 -9.90
N TYR A 180 16.20 -8.52 -9.90
CA TYR A 180 16.64 -9.55 -10.85
C TYR A 180 15.70 -9.57 -12.04
N VAL A 181 16.25 -9.40 -13.22
CA VAL A 181 15.51 -9.41 -14.49
C VAL A 181 15.71 -10.74 -15.18
N ILE A 182 14.62 -11.46 -15.39
CA ILE A 182 14.62 -12.78 -16.01
C ILE A 182 13.93 -12.65 -17.36
N ASP A 183 14.62 -13.06 -18.43
CA ASP A 183 14.04 -13.11 -19.77
C ASP A 183 13.12 -14.34 -19.88
N ARG A 184 11.84 -14.10 -20.18
CA ARG A 184 10.80 -15.16 -20.26
C ARG A 184 11.03 -16.14 -21.40
N LYS A 185 11.76 -15.75 -22.45
CA LYS A 185 12.02 -16.59 -23.61
C LYS A 185 13.18 -17.56 -23.36
N THR A 186 14.26 -17.06 -22.76
CA THR A 186 15.47 -17.84 -22.48
C THR A 186 15.45 -18.50 -21.12
N GLU A 187 14.60 -18.04 -20.18
CA GLU A 187 14.52 -18.47 -18.77
C GLU A 187 15.80 -18.13 -17.97
N GLU A 188 16.61 -17.24 -18.51
CA GLU A 188 17.86 -16.83 -17.89
C GLU A 188 17.72 -15.50 -17.18
N MET A 189 18.41 -15.36 -16.07
CA MET A 189 18.64 -14.06 -15.43
C MET A 189 19.61 -13.26 -16.31
N ILE A 190 19.13 -12.16 -16.87
CA ILE A 190 19.90 -11.34 -17.82
C ILE A 190 20.53 -10.12 -17.18
N GLU A 191 19.95 -9.61 -16.07
CA GLU A 191 20.43 -8.44 -15.37
C GLU A 191 20.18 -8.53 -13.86
N THR A 192 21.04 -7.85 -13.10
CA THR A 192 20.87 -7.56 -11.69
C THR A 192 21.04 -6.06 -11.49
N LEU A 193 19.98 -5.40 -11.13
CA LEU A 193 19.92 -3.94 -11.00
C LEU A 193 19.92 -3.55 -9.53
N SER A 194 20.71 -2.55 -9.19
CA SER A 194 20.74 -2.04 -7.81
C SER A 194 19.64 -1.02 -7.59
N LEU A 195 18.99 -1.12 -6.44
CA LEU A 195 18.11 -0.09 -5.89
C LEU A 195 18.91 0.79 -4.93
N ALA A 196 18.45 2.00 -4.69
CA ALA A 196 19.08 2.92 -3.76
C ALA A 196 18.92 2.48 -2.30
N SER A 197 17.74 1.97 -1.95
CA SER A 197 17.40 1.39 -0.65
C SER A 197 16.38 0.28 -0.82
N TYR A 198 15.81 -0.24 0.26
CA TYR A 198 14.69 -1.18 0.19
C TYR A 198 13.55 -0.58 -0.62
N ALA A 199 13.01 -1.37 -1.54
CA ALA A 199 11.83 -0.99 -2.28
C ALA A 199 10.58 -1.53 -1.57
N ASP A 200 9.65 -0.63 -1.28
CA ASP A 200 8.38 -0.98 -0.66
C ASP A 200 7.32 -1.32 -1.71
N GLN A 201 7.38 -0.66 -2.84
CA GLN A 201 6.47 -0.88 -3.96
C GLN A 201 7.15 -0.70 -5.32
N PHE A 202 6.48 -1.19 -6.32
CA PHE A 202 6.96 -1.27 -7.67
C PHE A 202 5.83 -1.01 -8.67
N ALA A 203 6.11 -0.19 -9.68
CA ALA A 203 5.22 -0.01 -10.83
C ALA A 203 5.99 -0.13 -12.14
N ASP A 204 5.34 -0.57 -13.20
CA ASP A 204 5.94 -0.67 -14.50
C ASP A 204 5.11 0.00 -15.60
N SER A 205 5.81 0.62 -16.54
CA SER A 205 5.30 1.12 -17.80
C SER A 205 5.90 0.33 -18.96
N LYS A 206 5.57 0.72 -20.18
CA LYS A 206 6.22 0.15 -21.37
C LYS A 206 7.72 0.46 -21.40
N GLU A 207 8.14 1.62 -20.92
CA GLU A 207 9.51 2.14 -21.06
C GLU A 207 10.32 2.04 -19.77
N PHE A 208 9.66 2.06 -18.61
CA PHE A 208 10.33 2.18 -17.31
C PHE A 208 9.81 1.16 -16.30
N ILE A 209 10.68 0.80 -15.39
CA ILE A 209 10.40 0.22 -14.10
C ILE A 209 10.65 1.32 -13.07
N VAL A 210 9.75 1.47 -12.12
CA VAL A 210 9.86 2.45 -11.04
C VAL A 210 9.67 1.75 -9.72
N ALA A 211 10.64 1.88 -8.83
CA ALA A 211 10.56 1.36 -7.47
C ALA A 211 10.54 2.52 -6.48
N SER A 212 9.55 2.52 -5.60
CA SER A 212 9.48 3.42 -4.46
C SER A 212 10.35 2.86 -3.33
N SER A 213 11.12 3.68 -2.70
CA SER A 213 11.97 3.32 -1.57
C SER A 213 12.05 4.46 -0.56
N GLU A 214 12.68 4.24 0.57
CA GLU A 214 12.66 5.15 1.73
C GLU A 214 13.07 6.61 1.42
N HIS A 215 14.04 6.81 0.52
CA HIS A 215 14.62 8.15 0.32
C HIS A 215 14.51 8.67 -1.11
N GLU A 216 14.19 7.81 -2.07
CA GLU A 216 14.20 8.18 -3.48
C GLU A 216 13.41 7.21 -4.35
N LEU A 217 13.00 7.71 -5.50
CA LEU A 217 12.42 6.90 -6.56
C LEU A 217 13.53 6.34 -7.44
N THR A 218 13.65 5.04 -7.53
CA THR A 218 14.56 4.38 -8.46
C THR A 218 13.83 4.16 -9.79
N VAL A 219 14.36 4.75 -10.86
CA VAL A 219 13.80 4.63 -12.22
C VAL A 219 14.79 3.86 -13.09
N ILE A 220 14.29 2.79 -13.72
CA ILE A 220 15.08 1.91 -14.58
C ILE A 220 14.48 1.92 -15.97
N GLU A 221 15.25 2.32 -16.97
CA GLU A 221 14.87 2.31 -18.38
C GLU A 221 14.95 0.89 -18.93
N LYS A 222 13.84 0.35 -19.40
CA LYS A 222 13.78 -1.00 -19.98
C LYS A 222 14.59 -1.09 -21.28
N GLY A 223 15.29 -2.20 -21.45
CA GLY A 223 16.12 -2.45 -22.62
C GLY A 223 17.54 -1.92 -22.53
N THR A 224 17.76 -0.74 -21.96
CA THR A 224 19.12 -0.22 -21.66
C THR A 224 19.57 -0.59 -20.25
N TRP A 225 18.62 -0.85 -19.36
CA TRP A 225 18.78 -1.12 -17.93
C TRP A 225 19.49 0.01 -17.17
N LYS A 226 19.48 1.20 -17.75
CA LYS A 226 20.02 2.39 -17.10
C LYS A 226 19.18 2.77 -15.90
N THR A 227 19.82 2.85 -14.74
CA THR A 227 19.20 3.27 -13.48
C THR A 227 19.44 4.76 -13.22
N THR A 228 18.40 5.45 -12.76
CA THR A 228 18.44 6.84 -12.32
C THR A 228 17.73 6.93 -10.98
N TYR A 229 18.33 7.64 -10.02
CA TYR A 229 17.80 7.87 -8.69
C TYR A 229 17.27 9.29 -8.61
N ILE A 230 16.02 9.44 -8.17
CA ILE A 230 15.32 10.73 -8.08
C ILE A 230 14.98 10.96 -6.62
N PRO A 231 15.64 11.91 -5.94
CA PRO A 231 15.37 12.17 -4.53
C PRO A 231 13.95 12.66 -4.35
N TYR A 232 13.34 12.27 -3.23
CA TYR A 232 12.03 12.74 -2.82
C TYR A 232 12.10 14.19 -2.28
N PRO A 233 10.95 14.87 -2.15
CA PRO A 233 10.86 16.12 -1.43
C PRO A 233 11.39 16.00 0.02
N GLU A 234 11.93 17.11 0.56
CA GLU A 234 12.52 17.12 1.91
C GLU A 234 11.50 16.89 3.04
N ASP A 235 10.21 17.10 2.79
CA ASP A 235 9.11 16.90 3.72
C ASP A 235 8.58 15.45 3.72
N LEU A 236 9.02 14.62 2.80
CA LEU A 236 8.62 13.22 2.75
C LEU A 236 9.26 12.45 3.92
N GLU A 237 8.43 11.77 4.71
CA GLU A 237 8.87 10.88 5.79
C GLU A 237 8.86 9.42 5.33
N TYR A 238 7.77 8.98 4.68
CA TYR A 238 7.62 7.62 4.25
C TYR A 238 6.79 7.51 2.96
N ALA A 239 7.25 6.71 1.99
CA ALA A 239 6.56 6.44 0.73
C ALA A 239 6.48 4.93 0.49
N ASP A 240 5.30 4.35 0.58
CA ASP A 240 5.06 2.92 0.50
C ASP A 240 4.40 2.43 -0.80
N THR A 241 3.86 3.32 -1.64
CA THR A 241 3.13 2.88 -2.82
C THR A 241 3.40 3.74 -4.05
N VAL A 242 3.54 3.06 -5.19
CA VAL A 242 3.75 3.69 -6.49
C VAL A 242 2.81 3.08 -7.53
N TYR A 243 2.29 3.92 -8.42
CA TYR A 243 1.37 3.53 -9.48
C TYR A 243 1.74 4.19 -10.81
N TYR A 244 1.60 3.48 -11.90
CA TYR A 244 1.70 4.02 -13.26
C TYR A 244 0.32 4.17 -13.89
N ASP A 245 -0.05 5.40 -14.18
CA ASP A 245 -1.28 5.70 -14.92
C ASP A 245 -1.03 5.71 -16.44
N LYS A 246 -1.66 4.78 -17.13
CA LYS A 246 -1.50 4.63 -18.58
C LYS A 246 -2.16 5.76 -19.39
N GLU A 247 -3.15 6.43 -18.82
CA GLU A 247 -3.87 7.51 -19.52
C GLU A 247 -3.04 8.79 -19.54
N SER A 248 -2.52 9.21 -18.41
CA SER A 248 -1.66 10.39 -18.31
C SER A 248 -0.20 10.11 -18.70
N GLY A 249 0.24 8.86 -18.61
CA GLY A 249 1.65 8.46 -18.74
C GLY A 249 2.51 8.90 -17.57
N SER A 250 1.90 9.18 -16.42
CA SER A 250 2.54 9.64 -15.20
C SER A 250 2.72 8.51 -14.19
N PHE A 251 3.73 8.62 -13.33
CA PHE A 251 3.85 7.82 -12.12
C PHE A 251 3.34 8.62 -10.93
N TYR A 252 2.63 7.96 -10.04
CA TYR A 252 2.13 8.53 -8.81
C TYR A 252 2.74 7.80 -7.62
N VAL A 253 3.16 8.56 -6.60
CA VAL A 253 3.63 8.02 -5.32
C VAL A 253 2.81 8.65 -4.22
N ALA A 254 2.16 7.84 -3.39
CA ALA A 254 1.53 8.33 -2.18
C ALA A 254 2.54 8.25 -1.03
N TYR A 255 2.57 9.27 -0.19
CA TYR A 255 3.55 9.35 0.89
C TYR A 255 3.00 10.06 2.13
N GLU A 256 3.61 9.77 3.27
CA GLU A 256 3.44 10.47 4.53
C GLU A 256 4.47 11.59 4.63
N ASP A 257 4.03 12.80 4.96
CA ASP A 257 4.94 13.89 5.31
C ASP A 257 5.31 13.88 6.80
N LYS A 258 6.20 14.78 7.20
CA LYS A 258 6.68 14.90 8.60
C LYS A 258 5.61 15.27 9.61
N GLU A 259 4.47 15.77 9.17
CA GLU A 259 3.30 16.07 9.97
C GLU A 259 2.33 14.89 10.10
N GLY A 260 2.59 13.78 9.41
CA GLY A 260 1.72 12.59 9.38
C GLY A 260 0.56 12.70 8.40
N GLU A 261 0.65 13.63 7.43
CA GLU A 261 -0.41 13.88 6.45
C GLU A 261 -0.11 13.21 5.11
N ALA A 262 -1.17 12.75 4.45
CA ALA A 262 -1.08 12.12 3.15
C ALA A 262 -0.84 13.13 2.03
N ASN A 263 0.12 12.83 1.20
CA ASN A 263 0.45 13.60 0.01
C ASN A 263 0.57 12.69 -1.22
N LEU A 264 0.41 13.27 -2.40
CA LEU A 264 0.53 12.60 -3.68
C LEU A 264 1.58 13.31 -4.53
N LEU A 265 2.63 12.58 -4.92
CA LEU A 265 3.57 13.00 -5.95
C LEU A 265 3.08 12.53 -7.31
N GLU A 266 3.08 13.40 -8.29
CA GLU A 266 2.86 13.08 -9.70
C GLU A 266 4.13 13.34 -10.49
N TYR A 267 4.74 12.29 -11.01
CA TYR A 267 5.92 12.36 -11.87
C TYR A 267 5.49 12.33 -13.33
N GLY A 268 5.64 13.45 -14.01
CA GLY A 268 5.38 13.57 -15.43
C GLY A 268 6.56 13.10 -16.29
N LYS A 269 6.49 13.43 -17.56
CA LYS A 269 7.54 13.11 -18.53
C LYS A 269 8.88 13.74 -18.11
N GLY A 270 9.94 12.94 -18.09
CA GLY A 270 11.27 13.38 -17.65
C GLY A 270 11.43 13.43 -16.12
N PHE A 271 10.47 12.85 -15.39
CA PHE A 271 10.48 12.72 -13.93
C PHE A 271 10.56 14.05 -13.15
N SER A 272 10.10 15.15 -13.77
CA SER A 272 9.71 16.33 -12.98
C SER A 272 8.44 16.00 -12.22
N PHE A 273 8.31 16.49 -10.99
CA PHE A 273 7.17 16.15 -10.15
C PHE A 273 6.39 17.37 -9.67
N HIS A 274 5.16 17.13 -9.30
CA HIS A 274 4.27 18.02 -8.56
C HIS A 274 3.78 17.32 -7.31
N THR A 275 3.67 18.07 -6.21
CA THR A 275 3.14 17.59 -4.94
C THR A 275 1.74 18.12 -4.72
N TYR A 276 0.85 17.25 -4.24
CA TYR A 276 -0.53 17.60 -3.87
C TYR A 276 -0.80 17.11 -2.45
N SER A 277 -1.13 18.02 -1.53
CA SER A 277 -1.63 17.63 -0.21
C SER A 277 -3.04 17.11 -0.32
N LEU A 278 -3.29 15.97 0.33
CA LEU A 278 -4.61 15.35 0.36
C LEU A 278 -5.40 15.74 1.61
N ASN A 279 -4.76 16.46 2.57
CA ASN A 279 -5.36 16.87 3.84
C ASN A 279 -6.04 15.70 4.57
N PHE A 280 -5.33 14.58 4.66
CA PHE A 280 -5.81 13.34 5.24
C PHE A 280 -4.66 12.66 5.97
N PRO A 281 -4.87 12.10 7.19
CA PRO A 281 -3.82 11.39 7.89
C PRO A 281 -3.40 10.14 7.12
N TYR A 282 -2.13 9.75 7.25
CA TYR A 282 -1.55 8.62 6.54
C TYR A 282 -1.16 7.49 7.51
N MET A 283 -1.38 6.26 7.10
CA MET A 283 -0.82 5.07 7.72
C MET A 283 -0.42 4.04 6.67
N GLU A 284 -1.30 3.76 5.72
CA GLU A 284 -1.07 2.82 4.63
C GLU A 284 -1.90 3.22 3.42
N ALA A 285 -1.37 3.07 2.22
CA ALA A 285 -2.07 3.41 0.99
C ALA A 285 -1.93 2.34 -0.10
N LYS A 286 -2.95 2.21 -0.95
CA LYS A 286 -2.91 1.36 -2.14
C LYS A 286 -3.66 1.99 -3.30
N PHE A 287 -3.09 1.81 -4.49
CA PHE A 287 -3.76 2.20 -5.73
C PHE A 287 -4.61 1.06 -6.30
N LYS A 288 -5.77 1.42 -6.85
CA LYS A 288 -6.54 0.57 -7.74
C LYS A 288 -7.05 1.40 -8.91
N GLY A 289 -6.44 1.21 -10.10
CA GLY A 289 -6.68 2.09 -11.22
C GLY A 289 -6.37 3.55 -10.86
N ASN A 290 -7.27 4.47 -11.18
CA ASN A 290 -7.14 5.89 -10.85
C ASN A 290 -7.58 6.25 -9.41
N LEU A 291 -7.86 5.27 -8.58
CA LEU A 291 -8.25 5.48 -7.19
C LEU A 291 -7.08 5.18 -6.24
N LEU A 292 -6.90 6.07 -5.28
CA LEU A 292 -5.98 5.92 -4.16
C LEU A 292 -6.78 5.73 -2.88
N TYR A 293 -6.60 4.61 -2.22
CA TYR A 293 -7.18 4.26 -0.93
C TYR A 293 -6.15 4.50 0.15
N ILE A 294 -6.50 5.28 1.16
CA ILE A 294 -5.63 5.59 2.29
C ILE A 294 -6.32 5.17 3.57
N VAL A 295 -5.65 4.36 4.37
CA VAL A 295 -6.08 3.96 5.71
C VAL A 295 -5.41 4.88 6.72
N ALA A 296 -6.19 5.38 7.69
CA ALA A 296 -5.71 6.07 8.87
C ALA A 296 -6.35 5.47 10.11
N GLN A 297 -5.58 5.20 11.16
CA GLN A 297 -6.06 4.62 12.40
C GLN A 297 -5.53 5.33 13.63
N GLU A 298 -6.37 5.41 14.64
CA GLU A 298 -6.05 5.98 15.94
C GLU A 298 -6.45 5.01 17.07
N GLU A 299 -5.70 5.07 18.16
CA GLU A 299 -6.04 4.30 19.36
C GLU A 299 -7.17 4.97 20.14
N HIS A 300 -8.20 4.20 20.45
CA HIS A 300 -9.32 4.60 21.27
C HIS A 300 -9.38 3.77 22.56
N LYS A 301 -10.19 4.22 23.54
CA LYS A 301 -10.35 3.51 24.83
C LYS A 301 -10.86 2.08 24.70
N LYS A 302 -11.52 1.73 23.60
CA LYS A 302 -12.14 0.39 23.37
C LYS A 302 -11.38 -0.46 22.37
N GLY A 303 -10.49 0.12 21.60
CA GLY A 303 -9.74 -0.56 20.55
C GLY A 303 -9.07 0.44 19.61
N ILE A 304 -8.65 -0.03 18.46
CA ILE A 304 -8.06 0.76 17.41
C ILE A 304 -9.11 0.92 16.31
N GLY A 305 -9.60 2.13 16.15
CA GLY A 305 -10.52 2.52 15.08
C GLY A 305 -9.82 3.35 14.02
N GLY A 306 -10.56 3.88 13.07
CA GLY A 306 -10.00 4.74 12.04
C GLY A 306 -10.96 4.97 10.89
N TYR A 307 -10.41 5.37 9.77
CA TYR A 307 -11.18 5.67 8.58
C TYR A 307 -10.36 5.40 7.31
N VAL A 308 -11.07 5.23 6.21
CA VAL A 308 -10.49 5.10 4.88
C VAL A 308 -10.93 6.28 4.04
N GLY A 309 -9.97 6.98 3.46
CA GLY A 309 -10.19 8.00 2.43
C GLY A 309 -9.96 7.42 1.05
N VAL A 310 -10.83 7.73 0.10
CA VAL A 310 -10.69 7.32 -1.29
C VAL A 310 -10.59 8.56 -2.15
N PHE A 311 -9.50 8.66 -2.90
CA PHE A 311 -9.15 9.82 -3.71
C PHE A 311 -9.07 9.44 -5.19
N ASP A 312 -9.53 10.31 -6.04
CA ASP A 312 -9.28 10.24 -7.48
C ASP A 312 -7.96 10.96 -7.80
N ILE A 313 -7.00 10.24 -8.37
CA ILE A 313 -5.65 10.76 -8.64
C ILE A 313 -5.62 11.82 -9.75
N HIS A 314 -6.60 11.87 -10.64
CA HIS A 314 -6.66 12.86 -11.70
C HIS A 314 -7.19 14.20 -11.21
N SER A 315 -8.30 14.17 -10.47
CA SER A 315 -8.88 15.39 -9.89
C SER A 315 -8.19 15.84 -8.60
N LYS A 316 -7.39 14.98 -7.95
CA LYS A 316 -6.73 15.20 -6.65
C LYS A 316 -7.75 15.47 -5.52
N LYS A 317 -8.93 14.88 -5.64
CA LYS A 317 -10.03 15.12 -4.69
C LYS A 317 -10.42 13.84 -3.99
N MET A 318 -10.76 13.98 -2.71
CA MET A 318 -11.44 12.93 -1.99
C MET A 318 -12.82 12.73 -2.59
N LEU A 319 -13.13 11.48 -2.96
CA LEU A 319 -14.43 11.08 -3.49
C LEU A 319 -15.37 10.75 -2.33
N TYR A 320 -14.89 9.95 -1.38
CA TYR A 320 -15.63 9.57 -0.17
C TYR A 320 -14.69 9.12 0.94
N GLN A 321 -15.25 9.03 2.14
CA GLN A 321 -14.59 8.54 3.34
C GLN A 321 -15.58 7.68 4.11
N PHE A 322 -15.09 6.65 4.82
CA PHE A 322 -15.89 5.84 5.73
C PHE A 322 -15.08 5.41 6.95
N ASP A 323 -15.78 5.14 8.06
CA ASP A 323 -15.16 4.72 9.30
C ASP A 323 -14.82 3.22 9.27
N LEU A 324 -13.68 2.84 9.84
CA LEU A 324 -13.32 1.45 10.11
C LEU A 324 -13.89 1.01 11.45
N PRO A 325 -14.29 -0.27 11.59
CA PRO A 325 -14.70 -0.80 12.89
C PRO A 325 -13.52 -0.83 13.87
N GLU A 326 -13.82 -0.63 15.17
CA GLU A 326 -12.82 -0.78 16.22
C GLU A 326 -12.44 -2.25 16.40
N GLU A 327 -11.13 -2.55 16.31
CA GLU A 327 -10.54 -3.88 16.52
C GLU A 327 -9.43 -3.82 17.58
N GLN A 328 -8.93 -4.98 18.00
CA GLN A 328 -7.91 -5.06 19.06
C GLN A 328 -6.51 -4.61 18.61
N VAL A 329 -6.24 -4.69 17.31
CA VAL A 329 -4.97 -4.33 16.68
C VAL A 329 -5.21 -3.49 15.45
N LYS A 330 -4.16 -2.85 14.92
CA LYS A 330 -4.20 -2.11 13.67
C LYS A 330 -4.45 -3.04 12.47
N VAL A 331 -4.93 -2.47 11.39
CA VAL A 331 -4.86 -3.09 10.07
C VAL A 331 -3.40 -3.42 9.79
N GLN A 332 -3.14 -4.66 9.43
CA GLN A 332 -1.81 -5.13 9.06
C GLN A 332 -1.57 -4.97 7.55
N ASP A 333 -2.61 -5.18 6.78
CA ASP A 333 -2.61 -5.05 5.33
C ASP A 333 -4.05 -4.98 4.80
N PHE A 334 -4.26 -4.47 3.60
CA PHE A 334 -5.56 -4.46 2.96
C PHE A 334 -5.46 -4.69 1.44
N VAL A 335 -6.55 -5.11 0.83
CA VAL A 335 -6.64 -5.26 -0.64
C VAL A 335 -8.00 -4.78 -1.14
N VAL A 336 -7.99 -4.18 -2.32
CA VAL A 336 -9.18 -3.74 -3.04
C VAL A 336 -9.37 -4.63 -4.26
N VAL A 337 -10.53 -5.27 -4.37
CA VAL A 337 -10.89 -6.19 -5.46
C VAL A 337 -12.17 -5.73 -6.16
N ASP A 338 -12.39 -6.20 -7.39
CA ASP A 338 -13.61 -5.94 -8.17
C ASP A 338 -14.81 -6.67 -7.59
#